data_8dbfe07ae263c790b4c8185176c9c47c
#
_entry.id   8dbfe07ae263c790b4c8185176c9c47c
#
_cell.length_a   1.000
_cell.length_b   1.000
_cell.length_c   1.000
_cell.angle_alpha   90.00
_cell.angle_beta   90.00
_cell.angle_gamma   90.00
#
_symmetry.space_group_name_H-M   'P 1'
#
loop_
_entity.id
_entity.type
_entity.pdbx_description
1 polymer ?
#
loop_
_entity_poly.entity_id
_entity_poly.type
_entity_poly.pdbx_seq_one_letter_code
_entity_poly.pdbx_strand_id
1 'polypeptide(L)'
;TTSLQDAYMDVRYLPYASIRAGKFKEPVSLERLQSGAELLFIERAISQNLAPNRDVGIILYGDIANSAFTYQLGVFNGVFNGGSSDGDNATDKDFAGRVFAQPFVGTDIDPLKKLGFGIAGTYGQRTGDPESSLNCKTEGRSNFYQYVSTANVTGKGGQHRIVPQAYYYFGPFGLMGEYLRSESHIKGTLGTAPDPVTHPRADERDRGWF
;
A
#
# COMPACT_ATOMS: atom_id res chain seq x y z
N THR A 1 -2.39 14.58 -20.03
CA THR A 1 -2.20 13.15 -20.34
C THR A 1 -3.25 12.34 -19.60
N THR A 2 -3.98 11.51 -20.34
CA THR A 2 -4.95 10.58 -19.76
C THR A 2 -4.20 9.38 -19.21
N SER A 3 -4.42 9.03 -17.95
CA SER A 3 -3.85 7.82 -17.33
C SER A 3 -4.95 6.85 -16.96
N LEU A 4 -4.74 5.56 -17.25
CA LEU A 4 -5.67 4.50 -16.88
C LEU A 4 -5.52 4.22 -15.39
N GLN A 5 -6.59 4.41 -14.61
CA GLN A 5 -6.55 4.22 -13.16
C GLN A 5 -6.74 2.76 -12.77
N ASP A 6 -7.83 2.16 -13.21
CA ASP A 6 -8.16 0.77 -12.90
C ASP A 6 -8.56 0.05 -14.20
N ALA A 7 -7.94 -1.10 -14.46
CA ALA A 7 -8.25 -1.98 -15.60
C ALA A 7 -7.96 -3.43 -15.18
N TYR A 8 -8.99 -4.15 -14.84
CA TYR A 8 -8.86 -5.52 -14.37
C TYR A 8 -10.02 -6.42 -14.83
N MET A 9 -9.76 -7.69 -14.86
CA MET A 9 -10.74 -8.75 -14.99
C MET A 9 -10.95 -9.42 -13.63
N ASP A 10 -12.20 -9.70 -13.30
CA ASP A 10 -12.60 -10.25 -12.00
C ASP A 10 -13.43 -11.52 -12.22
N VAL A 11 -12.91 -12.65 -11.78
CA VAL A 11 -13.57 -13.95 -11.89
C VAL A 11 -14.10 -14.35 -10.52
N ARG A 12 -15.42 -14.30 -10.36
CA ARG A 12 -16.14 -14.56 -9.10
C ARG A 12 -17.03 -15.79 -9.25
N TYR A 13 -16.43 -16.95 -9.30
CA TYR A 13 -17.19 -18.20 -9.41
C TYR A 13 -17.60 -18.73 -8.02
N LEU A 14 -16.74 -18.58 -7.04
CA LEU A 14 -16.97 -19.00 -5.66
C LEU A 14 -16.86 -17.78 -4.73
N PRO A 15 -17.80 -17.59 -3.79
CA PRO A 15 -17.76 -16.43 -2.89
C PRO A 15 -16.53 -16.42 -1.97
N TYR A 16 -16.02 -17.59 -1.65
CA TYR A 16 -14.84 -17.77 -0.79
C TYR A 16 -13.53 -17.81 -1.58
N ALA A 17 -13.56 -17.85 -2.92
CA ALA A 17 -12.37 -17.87 -3.76
C ALA A 17 -12.64 -17.20 -5.11
N SER A 18 -12.21 -15.98 -5.25
CA SER A 18 -12.30 -15.16 -6.46
C SER A 18 -10.92 -14.72 -6.90
N ILE A 19 -10.73 -14.50 -8.19
CA ILE A 19 -9.46 -14.08 -8.76
C ILE A 19 -9.65 -12.75 -9.49
N ARG A 20 -8.78 -11.79 -9.23
CA ARG A 20 -8.68 -10.55 -9.99
C ARG A 20 -7.30 -10.42 -10.60
N ALA A 21 -7.23 -10.04 -11.88
CA ALA A 21 -6.00 -9.80 -12.61
C ALA A 21 -6.08 -8.49 -13.39
N GLY A 22 -5.02 -7.70 -13.37
CA GLY A 22 -4.92 -6.41 -14.04
C GLY A 22 -4.35 -5.32 -13.16
N LYS A 23 -4.66 -4.06 -13.46
CA LYS A 23 -4.26 -2.88 -12.69
C LYS A 23 -5.36 -2.47 -11.73
N PHE A 24 -5.05 -2.44 -10.44
CA PHE A 24 -5.98 -2.05 -9.37
C PHE A 24 -5.20 -1.65 -8.10
N LYS A 25 -5.92 -1.19 -7.07
CA LYS A 25 -5.31 -0.83 -5.79
C LYS A 25 -4.80 -2.08 -5.07
N GLU A 26 -3.56 -2.03 -4.59
CA GLU A 26 -3.04 -3.10 -3.73
C GLU A 26 -3.82 -3.19 -2.41
N PRO A 27 -4.06 -4.40 -1.88
CA PRO A 27 -4.90 -4.61 -0.71
C PRO A 27 -4.13 -4.35 0.60
N VAL A 28 -3.65 -3.14 0.83
CA VAL A 28 -2.75 -2.83 1.95
C VAL A 28 -3.40 -1.86 2.94
N SER A 29 -3.71 -0.65 2.53
CA SER A 29 -4.23 0.39 3.43
C SER A 29 -5.75 0.42 3.43
N LEU A 30 -6.36 0.56 4.60
CA LEU A 30 -7.80 0.68 4.77
C LEU A 30 -8.35 1.95 4.09
N GLU A 31 -7.73 3.10 4.32
CA GLU A 31 -8.14 4.36 3.72
C GLU A 31 -7.86 4.39 2.21
N ARG A 32 -6.75 3.81 1.75
CA ARG A 32 -6.43 3.74 0.31
C ARG A 32 -7.44 2.91 -0.48
N LEU A 33 -7.98 1.86 0.12
CA LEU A 33 -8.99 1.03 -0.51
C LEU A 33 -10.34 1.74 -0.66
N GLN A 34 -10.64 2.73 0.20
CA GLN A 34 -11.87 3.52 0.08
C GLN A 34 -11.90 4.30 -1.24
N SER A 35 -13.13 4.52 -1.73
CA SER A 35 -13.38 5.41 -2.85
C SER A 35 -12.99 6.85 -2.48
N GLY A 36 -12.41 7.60 -3.41
CA GLY A 36 -12.13 9.01 -3.20
C GLY A 36 -13.39 9.87 -2.97
N ALA A 37 -14.56 9.36 -3.38
CA ALA A 37 -15.86 10.02 -3.16
C ALA A 37 -16.48 9.73 -1.78
N GLU A 38 -15.90 8.79 -1.02
CA GLU A 38 -16.45 8.31 0.25
C GLU A 38 -15.46 8.50 1.43
N LEU A 39 -14.50 9.39 1.27
CA LEU A 39 -13.55 9.72 2.32
C LEU A 39 -14.23 10.51 3.44
N LEU A 40 -13.77 10.31 4.66
CA LEU A 40 -14.22 11.09 5.83
C LEU A 40 -13.76 12.56 5.77
N PHE A 41 -12.61 12.80 5.17
CA PHE A 41 -12.00 14.13 4.99
C PHE A 41 -11.86 14.43 3.51
N ILE A 42 -11.65 15.69 3.18
CA ILE A 42 -11.44 16.17 1.80
C ILE A 42 -10.22 15.49 1.16
N GLU A 43 -9.19 15.22 1.96
CA GLU A 43 -7.95 14.59 1.54
C GLU A 43 -7.63 13.39 2.43
N ARG A 44 -6.84 12.44 1.88
CA ARG A 44 -6.34 11.31 2.65
C ARG A 44 -5.24 11.75 3.63
N ALA A 45 -5.04 10.96 4.67
CA ALA A 45 -3.96 11.19 5.60
C ALA A 45 -2.60 11.15 4.90
N ILE A 46 -1.65 11.98 5.34
CA ILE A 46 -0.30 12.03 4.75
C ILE A 46 0.44 10.69 4.86
N SER A 47 0.11 9.87 5.85
CA SER A 47 0.60 8.50 6.01
C SER A 47 0.35 7.61 4.81
N GLN A 48 -0.63 7.95 3.96
CA GLN A 48 -0.93 7.23 2.72
C GLN A 48 0.20 7.28 1.69
N ASN A 49 1.14 8.21 1.83
CA ASN A 49 2.37 8.19 1.03
C ASN A 49 3.25 6.96 1.30
N LEU A 50 3.06 6.26 2.41
CA LEU A 50 3.78 5.02 2.74
C LEU A 50 3.10 3.77 2.17
N ALA A 51 1.83 3.87 1.79
CA ALA A 51 1.06 2.77 1.21
C ALA A 51 1.24 2.74 -0.32
N PRO A 52 1.35 1.55 -0.94
CA PRO A 52 1.28 1.43 -2.40
C PRO A 52 -0.11 1.87 -2.87
N ASN A 53 -0.19 2.38 -4.09
CA ASN A 53 -1.46 2.83 -4.63
C ASN A 53 -2.00 1.79 -5.64
N ARG A 54 -1.68 1.94 -6.92
CA ARG A 54 -2.14 1.03 -7.96
C ARG A 54 -0.99 0.34 -8.64
N ASP A 55 -1.14 -0.96 -8.82
CA ASP A 55 -0.16 -1.75 -9.53
C ASP A 55 -0.81 -2.83 -10.39
N VAL A 56 -0.05 -3.35 -11.32
CA VAL A 56 -0.46 -4.49 -12.15
C VAL A 56 -0.13 -5.77 -11.41
N GLY A 57 -1.13 -6.61 -11.22
CA GLY A 57 -0.94 -7.85 -10.47
C GLY A 57 -2.11 -8.80 -10.58
N ILE A 58 -2.02 -9.86 -9.79
CA ILE A 58 -3.04 -10.88 -9.64
C ILE A 58 -3.30 -11.13 -8.16
N ILE A 59 -4.57 -11.19 -7.76
CA ILE A 59 -4.95 -11.53 -6.38
C ILE A 59 -5.96 -12.67 -6.36
N LEU A 60 -5.80 -13.52 -5.35
CA LEU A 60 -6.83 -14.41 -4.85
C LEU A 60 -7.47 -13.75 -3.63
N TYR A 61 -8.80 -13.68 -3.60
CA TYR A 61 -9.51 -13.07 -2.49
C TYR A 61 -10.83 -13.78 -2.24
N GLY A 62 -11.37 -13.63 -1.04
CA GLY A 62 -12.67 -14.21 -0.71
C GLY A 62 -13.16 -13.82 0.65
N ASP A 63 -14.43 -14.17 0.87
CA ASP A 63 -15.16 -13.95 2.11
C ASP A 63 -15.53 -15.29 2.72
N ILE A 64 -15.30 -15.43 4.01
CA ILE A 64 -15.57 -16.64 4.80
C ILE A 64 -16.54 -16.28 5.92
N ALA A 65 -17.42 -17.22 6.28
CA ALA A 65 -18.36 -17.08 7.37
C ALA A 65 -19.25 -15.81 7.26
N ASN A 66 -19.93 -15.63 6.11
CA ASN A 66 -20.78 -14.47 5.82
C ASN A 66 -20.06 -13.12 6.01
N SER A 67 -18.86 -13.02 5.44
CA SER A 67 -18.00 -11.84 5.53
C SER A 67 -17.48 -11.51 6.95
N ALA A 68 -17.62 -12.43 7.90
CA ALA A 68 -16.98 -12.27 9.19
C ALA A 68 -15.44 -12.28 9.08
N PHE A 69 -14.92 -12.90 8.03
CA PHE A 69 -13.50 -12.94 7.72
C PHE A 69 -13.27 -12.78 6.22
N THR A 70 -12.44 -11.82 5.85
CA THR A 70 -12.03 -11.59 4.45
C THR A 70 -10.53 -11.75 4.30
N TYR A 71 -10.09 -12.27 3.17
CA TYR A 71 -8.69 -12.39 2.86
C TYR A 71 -8.39 -11.95 1.43
N GLN A 72 -7.19 -11.44 1.22
CA GLN A 72 -6.67 -11.02 -0.07
C GLN A 72 -5.19 -11.37 -0.12
N LEU A 73 -4.76 -12.14 -1.10
CA LEU A 73 -3.37 -12.56 -1.30
C LEU A 73 -3.00 -12.35 -2.76
N GLY A 74 -1.91 -11.68 -3.04
CA GLY A 74 -1.57 -11.37 -4.41
C GLY A 74 -0.10 -11.18 -4.69
N VAL A 75 0.19 -11.15 -5.98
CA VAL A 75 1.50 -10.86 -6.56
C VAL A 75 1.35 -9.68 -7.50
N PHE A 76 2.22 -8.70 -7.36
CA PHE A 76 2.22 -7.45 -8.11
C PHE A 76 3.59 -7.18 -8.73
N ASN A 77 3.64 -6.27 -9.70
CA ASN A 77 4.91 -5.86 -10.29
C ASN A 77 5.82 -5.13 -9.30
N GLY A 78 5.21 -4.43 -8.33
CA GLY A 78 5.90 -3.72 -7.28
C GLY A 78 6.02 -2.22 -7.52
N VAL A 79 5.59 -1.46 -6.51
CA VAL A 79 5.66 0.01 -6.52
C VAL A 79 6.26 0.54 -5.22
N PHE A 80 6.95 1.68 -5.32
CA PHE A 80 7.41 2.42 -4.15
C PHE A 80 6.25 3.00 -3.33
N ASN A 81 6.60 3.52 -2.17
CA ASN A 81 5.69 4.20 -1.27
C ASN A 81 4.91 5.31 -2.02
N GLY A 82 3.58 5.28 -1.90
CA GLY A 82 2.68 6.21 -2.59
C GLY A 82 2.58 6.02 -4.11
N GLY A 83 3.38 5.14 -4.69
CA GLY A 83 3.52 4.95 -6.12
C GLY A 83 2.35 4.24 -6.79
N SER A 84 2.26 4.45 -8.10
CA SER A 84 1.44 3.66 -9.04
C SER A 84 2.28 3.30 -10.25
N SER A 85 2.10 2.10 -10.78
CA SER A 85 2.77 1.66 -12.01
C SER A 85 1.77 1.24 -13.07
N ASP A 86 2.10 1.53 -14.33
CA ASP A 86 1.35 1.10 -15.51
C ASP A 86 2.01 -0.09 -16.23
N GLY A 87 3.22 -0.46 -15.82
CA GLY A 87 4.01 -1.50 -16.45
C GLY A 87 4.94 -2.23 -15.48
N ASP A 88 5.66 -3.19 -16.03
CA ASP A 88 6.67 -3.95 -15.31
C ASP A 88 8.02 -3.20 -15.40
N ASN A 89 8.31 -2.40 -14.41
CA ASN A 89 9.53 -1.62 -14.32
C ASN A 89 10.59 -2.25 -13.39
N ALA A 90 10.25 -3.36 -12.74
CA ALA A 90 11.13 -4.03 -11.78
C ALA A 90 11.31 -5.51 -12.15
N THR A 91 12.52 -6.02 -11.95
CA THR A 91 12.81 -7.44 -12.16
C THR A 91 12.16 -8.33 -11.10
N ASP A 92 11.89 -7.77 -9.93
CA ASP A 92 11.38 -8.47 -8.78
C ASP A 92 9.89 -8.14 -8.57
N LYS A 93 9.15 -9.08 -7.98
CA LYS A 93 7.71 -8.96 -7.72
C LYS A 93 7.43 -8.69 -6.25
N ASP A 94 6.30 -8.01 -5.98
CA ASP A 94 5.79 -7.77 -4.65
C ASP A 94 4.72 -8.81 -4.31
N PHE A 95 4.85 -9.37 -3.12
CA PHE A 95 3.80 -10.15 -2.49
C PHE A 95 3.00 -9.24 -1.57
N ALA A 96 1.69 -9.19 -1.74
CA ALA A 96 0.79 -8.44 -0.90
C ALA A 96 -0.24 -9.37 -0.25
N GLY A 97 -0.53 -9.12 1.02
CA GLY A 97 -1.53 -9.87 1.76
C GLY A 97 -2.32 -9.00 2.71
N ARG A 98 -3.60 -9.29 2.86
CA ARG A 98 -4.49 -8.66 3.82
C ARG A 98 -5.46 -9.68 4.38
N VAL A 99 -5.62 -9.66 5.68
CA VAL A 99 -6.68 -10.37 6.41
C VAL A 99 -7.45 -9.37 7.24
N PHE A 100 -8.77 -9.47 7.20
CA PHE A 100 -9.66 -8.57 7.93
C PHE A 100 -10.81 -9.34 8.54
N ALA A 101 -11.11 -9.07 9.79
CA ALA A 101 -12.14 -9.76 10.57
C ALA A 101 -13.20 -8.78 11.08
N GLN A 102 -14.44 -9.21 10.98
CA GLN A 102 -15.63 -8.60 11.58
C GLN A 102 -16.35 -9.66 12.42
N PRO A 103 -15.79 -10.07 13.56
CA PRO A 103 -16.21 -11.29 14.25
C PRO A 103 -17.66 -11.24 14.77
N PHE A 104 -18.22 -10.06 14.90
CA PHE A 104 -19.56 -9.85 15.44
C PHE A 104 -20.63 -9.55 14.39
N VAL A 105 -20.31 -9.58 13.09
CA VAL A 105 -21.25 -9.23 12.00
C VAL A 105 -22.50 -10.13 12.00
N GLY A 106 -22.38 -11.37 12.39
CA GLY A 106 -23.48 -12.34 12.46
C GLY A 106 -24.11 -12.51 13.85
N THR A 107 -23.76 -11.66 14.82
CA THR A 107 -24.28 -11.75 16.20
C THR A 107 -25.40 -10.73 16.43
N ASP A 108 -26.20 -10.94 17.48
CA ASP A 108 -27.23 -9.99 17.91
C ASP A 108 -26.70 -8.92 18.88
N ILE A 109 -25.40 -8.80 19.01
CA ILE A 109 -24.76 -7.80 19.89
C ILE A 109 -24.58 -6.51 19.09
N ASP A 110 -25.64 -5.70 19.01
CA ASP A 110 -25.69 -4.47 18.22
C ASP A 110 -24.49 -3.52 18.42
N PRO A 111 -23.99 -3.27 19.62
CA PRO A 111 -22.82 -2.40 19.79
C PRO A 111 -21.55 -2.90 19.07
N LEU A 112 -21.38 -4.22 18.89
CA LEU A 112 -20.16 -4.81 18.33
C LEU A 112 -20.28 -5.22 16.87
N LYS A 113 -21.47 -5.25 16.29
CA LYS A 113 -21.68 -5.69 14.88
C LYS A 113 -20.78 -5.02 13.86
N LYS A 114 -20.43 -3.74 14.09
CA LYS A 114 -19.63 -2.93 13.18
C LYS A 114 -18.20 -2.70 13.69
N LEU A 115 -17.70 -3.61 14.50
CA LEU A 115 -16.29 -3.67 14.87
C LEU A 115 -15.54 -4.52 13.85
N GLY A 116 -14.54 -3.94 13.23
CA GLY A 116 -13.67 -4.64 12.30
C GLY A 116 -12.21 -4.32 12.58
N PHE A 117 -11.34 -5.32 12.42
CA PHE A 117 -9.90 -5.18 12.55
C PHE A 117 -9.17 -6.15 11.62
N GLY A 118 -7.97 -5.78 11.25
CA GLY A 118 -7.19 -6.60 10.34
C GLY A 118 -5.73 -6.19 10.31
N ILE A 119 -5.00 -6.92 9.49
CA ILE A 119 -3.61 -6.65 9.19
C ILE A 119 -3.36 -6.85 7.70
N ALA A 120 -2.56 -5.97 7.14
CA ALA A 120 -2.09 -6.09 5.77
C ALA A 120 -0.58 -5.90 5.72
N GLY A 121 0.04 -6.30 4.61
CA GLY A 121 1.45 -6.04 4.39
C GLY A 121 1.89 -6.40 2.99
N THR A 122 3.08 -5.91 2.64
CA THR A 122 3.76 -6.25 1.40
C THR A 122 5.21 -6.64 1.68
N TYR A 123 5.72 -7.48 0.80
CA TYR A 123 7.13 -7.82 0.75
C TYR A 123 7.59 -7.93 -0.70
N GLY A 124 8.65 -7.23 -1.04
CA GLY A 124 9.26 -7.29 -2.37
C GLY A 124 10.69 -6.79 -2.37
N GLN A 125 11.29 -6.77 -3.53
CA GLN A 125 12.65 -6.25 -3.72
C GLN A 125 12.62 -5.09 -4.71
N ARG A 126 13.53 -4.16 -4.54
CA ARG A 126 13.72 -3.01 -5.42
C ARG A 126 15.11 -3.02 -5.99
N THR A 127 15.22 -2.78 -7.27
CA THR A 127 16.51 -2.71 -7.94
C THR A 127 16.49 -1.58 -8.97
N GLY A 128 17.33 -0.56 -8.72
CA GLY A 128 17.63 0.48 -9.70
C GLY A 128 16.53 1.50 -9.97
N ASP A 129 15.53 1.60 -9.10
CA ASP A 129 14.47 2.59 -9.27
C ASP A 129 15.01 4.03 -9.10
N PRO A 130 14.55 4.98 -9.93
CA PRO A 130 15.07 6.33 -9.91
C PRO A 130 14.68 7.09 -8.63
N GLU A 131 15.53 7.98 -8.20
CA GLU A 131 15.36 8.89 -7.06
C GLU A 131 13.99 9.56 -7.01
N SER A 132 13.39 9.90 -8.16
CA SER A 132 12.08 10.52 -8.25
C SER A 132 10.94 9.69 -7.67
N SER A 133 11.14 8.38 -7.53
CA SER A 133 10.14 7.46 -6.99
C SER A 133 10.15 7.41 -5.46
N LEU A 134 11.16 7.98 -4.81
CA LEU A 134 11.32 8.00 -3.35
C LEU A 134 10.84 9.30 -2.70
N ASN A 135 10.29 10.22 -3.48
CA ASN A 135 9.85 11.52 -2.99
C ASN A 135 8.47 11.43 -2.31
N CYS A 136 8.35 11.99 -1.12
CA CYS A 136 7.07 12.14 -0.45
C CYS A 136 6.38 13.46 -0.85
N LYS A 137 5.11 13.38 -1.22
CA LYS A 137 4.30 14.51 -1.68
C LYS A 137 3.16 14.79 -0.73
N THR A 138 2.83 16.07 -0.58
CA THR A 138 1.55 16.48 -0.01
C THR A 138 0.42 16.14 -0.98
N GLU A 139 -0.83 16.12 -0.53
CA GLU A 139 -2.00 15.94 -1.40
C GLU A 139 -2.08 17.04 -2.48
N GLY A 140 -1.65 18.26 -2.19
CA GLY A 140 -1.44 19.34 -3.16
C GLY A 140 -0.29 19.11 -4.15
N ARG A 141 0.29 17.88 -4.18
CA ARG A 141 1.36 17.44 -5.07
C ARG A 141 2.69 18.19 -4.92
N SER A 142 2.87 18.94 -3.86
CA SER A 142 4.15 19.56 -3.52
C SER A 142 5.04 18.55 -2.81
N ASN A 143 6.31 18.43 -3.23
CA ASN A 143 7.28 17.61 -2.51
C ASN A 143 7.59 18.26 -1.16
N PHE A 144 7.34 17.57 -0.05
CA PHE A 144 7.77 18.01 1.27
C PHE A 144 9.03 17.30 1.76
N TYR A 145 9.35 16.15 1.15
CA TYR A 145 10.58 15.41 1.35
C TYR A 145 11.12 14.95 0.00
N GLN A 146 12.39 15.15 -0.24
CA GLN A 146 13.06 14.78 -1.48
C GLN A 146 14.54 14.51 -1.20
N TYR A 147 15.07 13.44 -1.77
CA TYR A 147 16.51 13.20 -1.74
C TYR A 147 17.23 14.25 -2.57
N VAL A 148 18.48 14.55 -2.16
CA VAL A 148 19.33 15.49 -2.90
C VAL A 148 19.70 14.86 -4.24
N SER A 149 19.43 15.58 -5.33
CA SER A 149 19.63 15.09 -6.71
C SER A 149 21.07 14.66 -7.02
N THR A 150 22.05 15.21 -6.30
CA THR A 150 23.46 14.86 -6.45
C THR A 150 23.85 13.54 -5.80
N ALA A 151 22.95 12.96 -5.00
CA ALA A 151 23.23 11.72 -4.27
C ALA A 151 22.88 10.45 -5.04
N ASN A 152 22.23 10.56 -6.22
CA ASN A 152 21.79 9.43 -7.05
C ASN A 152 21.23 8.27 -6.20
N VAL A 153 20.25 8.59 -5.34
CA VAL A 153 19.65 7.62 -4.43
C VAL A 153 18.78 6.67 -5.22
N THR A 154 19.00 5.39 -5.07
CA THR A 154 18.22 4.33 -5.71
C THR A 154 17.75 3.32 -4.67
N GLY A 155 16.57 2.76 -4.88
CA GLY A 155 16.14 1.58 -4.14
C GLY A 155 17.03 0.39 -4.49
N LYS A 156 17.58 -0.30 -3.48
CA LYS A 156 18.37 -1.51 -3.70
C LYS A 156 18.24 -2.48 -2.55
N GLY A 157 17.39 -3.46 -2.72
CA GLY A 157 17.14 -4.53 -1.76
C GLY A 157 15.68 -4.63 -1.33
N GLY A 158 15.45 -5.26 -0.17
CA GLY A 158 14.10 -5.52 0.30
C GLY A 158 13.31 -4.26 0.65
N GLN A 159 12.05 -4.25 0.30
CA GLN A 159 11.05 -3.33 0.81
C GLN A 159 9.93 -4.14 1.44
N HIS A 160 9.55 -3.79 2.64
CA HIS A 160 8.42 -4.43 3.31
C HIS A 160 7.58 -3.41 4.07
N ARG A 161 6.28 -3.69 4.12
CA ARG A 161 5.29 -2.87 4.80
C ARG A 161 4.43 -3.73 5.69
N ILE A 162 4.01 -3.18 6.83
CA ILE A 162 3.03 -3.79 7.72
C ILE A 162 2.02 -2.74 8.14
N VAL A 163 0.73 -3.12 8.09
CA VAL A 163 -0.39 -2.19 8.28
C VAL A 163 -1.48 -2.84 9.12
N PRO A 164 -1.38 -2.83 10.46
CA PRO A 164 -2.52 -3.09 11.31
C PRO A 164 -3.56 -1.99 11.14
N GLN A 165 -4.84 -2.38 11.10
CA GLN A 165 -5.96 -1.52 10.77
C GLN A 165 -7.21 -1.92 11.53
N ALA A 166 -8.04 -0.94 11.91
CA ALA A 166 -9.29 -1.18 12.60
C ALA A 166 -10.31 -0.08 12.33
N TYR A 167 -11.58 -0.43 12.46
CA TYR A 167 -12.67 0.53 12.52
C TYR A 167 -13.74 0.07 13.51
N TYR A 168 -14.49 1.04 14.02
CA TYR A 168 -15.65 0.81 14.86
C TYR A 168 -16.73 1.85 14.58
N TYR A 169 -17.94 1.40 14.33
CA TYR A 169 -19.10 2.27 14.11
C TYR A 169 -20.23 1.90 15.05
N PHE A 170 -20.75 2.90 15.78
CA PHE A 170 -21.91 2.72 16.65
C PHE A 170 -22.78 3.96 16.68
N GLY A 171 -24.05 3.81 16.29
CA GLY A 171 -24.98 4.94 16.14
C GLY A 171 -24.42 6.01 15.20
N PRO A 172 -24.35 7.27 15.62
CA PRO A 172 -23.78 8.36 14.82
C PRO A 172 -22.24 8.44 14.91
N PHE A 173 -21.59 7.61 15.73
CA PHE A 173 -20.16 7.67 15.96
C PHE A 173 -19.42 6.65 15.09
N GLY A 174 -18.32 7.09 14.49
CA GLY A 174 -17.39 6.25 13.75
C GLY A 174 -15.95 6.57 14.14
N LEU A 175 -15.17 5.53 14.33
CA LEU A 175 -13.72 5.61 14.53
C LEU A 175 -13.07 4.67 13.53
N MET A 176 -12.08 5.16 12.80
CA MET A 176 -11.27 4.39 11.88
C MET A 176 -9.82 4.78 12.06
N GLY A 177 -8.91 3.81 12.02
CA GLY A 177 -7.50 4.08 12.10
C GLY A 177 -6.65 2.96 11.56
N GLU A 178 -5.47 3.30 11.10
CA GLU A 178 -4.41 2.36 10.71
C GLU A 178 -3.04 2.90 11.10
N TYR A 179 -2.11 1.99 11.29
CA TYR A 179 -0.71 2.31 11.48
C TYR A 179 0.10 1.74 10.33
N LEU A 180 0.85 2.59 9.63
CA LEU A 180 1.70 2.18 8.52
C LEU A 180 3.16 2.20 8.93
N ARG A 181 3.85 1.09 8.70
CA ARG A 181 5.30 1.01 8.80
C ARG A 181 5.84 0.50 7.48
N SER A 182 6.73 1.27 6.87
CA SER A 182 7.46 0.91 5.66
C SER A 182 8.95 0.89 5.94
N GLU A 183 9.62 -0.15 5.53
CA GLU A 183 11.09 -0.25 5.59
C GLU A 183 11.60 -0.56 4.19
N SER A 184 12.53 0.26 3.71
CA SER A 184 13.12 0.17 2.39
C SER A 184 14.65 0.22 2.47
N HIS A 185 15.30 -0.60 1.68
CA HIS A 185 16.74 -0.53 1.54
C HIS A 185 17.10 0.40 0.39
N ILE A 186 17.90 1.41 0.67
CA ILE A 186 18.36 2.40 -0.30
C ILE A 186 19.87 2.39 -0.42
N LYS A 187 20.34 2.79 -1.60
CA LYS A 187 21.76 3.04 -1.88
C LYS A 187 21.90 4.42 -2.49
N GLY A 188 22.81 5.21 -1.93
CA GLY A 188 23.18 6.51 -2.47
C GLY A 188 24.65 6.54 -2.90
N THR A 189 24.97 7.37 -3.88
CA THR A 189 26.34 7.69 -4.29
C THR A 189 26.52 9.19 -4.17
N LEU A 190 27.36 9.64 -3.27
CA LEU A 190 27.69 11.05 -3.09
C LEU A 190 28.96 11.39 -3.85
N GLY A 191 28.92 12.43 -4.65
CA GLY A 191 30.08 12.93 -5.41
C GLY A 191 29.93 12.81 -6.92
N THR A 192 30.57 13.74 -7.61
CA THR A 192 30.74 13.71 -9.08
C THR A 192 32.07 13.04 -9.43
N ALA A 193 32.10 12.28 -10.52
CA ALA A 193 33.39 11.74 -11.02
C ALA A 193 34.51 12.83 -11.01
N PRO A 194 35.73 12.52 -10.65
CA PRO A 194 36.36 11.20 -10.75
C PRO A 194 36.39 10.39 -9.44
N ASP A 195 35.85 10.87 -8.34
CA ASP A 195 35.93 10.16 -7.06
C ASP A 195 34.57 10.04 -6.37
N PRO A 196 33.65 9.18 -6.85
CA PRO A 196 32.35 8.99 -6.26
C PRO A 196 32.45 8.20 -4.94
N VAL A 197 32.08 8.83 -3.84
CA VAL A 197 31.97 8.12 -2.56
C VAL A 197 30.65 7.33 -2.54
N THR A 198 30.76 6.02 -2.59
CA THR A 198 29.61 5.14 -2.45
C THR A 198 29.34 4.89 -0.98
N HIS A 199 28.22 5.39 -0.47
CA HIS A 199 27.77 5.06 0.86
C HIS A 199 27.22 3.63 0.89
N PRO A 200 27.58 2.84 1.91
CA PRO A 200 27.02 1.52 2.08
C PRO A 200 25.51 1.63 2.27
N ARG A 201 24.81 0.55 1.95
CA ARG A 201 23.37 0.38 2.09
C ARG A 201 22.86 0.97 3.40
N ALA A 202 21.94 1.91 3.28
CA ALA A 202 21.19 2.47 4.42
C ALA A 202 19.79 1.90 4.45
N ASP A 203 19.25 1.71 5.64
CA ASP A 203 17.87 1.31 5.83
C ASP A 203 17.04 2.55 6.10
N GLU A 204 16.05 2.81 5.23
CA GLU A 204 15.04 3.82 5.46
C GLU A 204 13.84 3.18 6.16
N ARG A 205 13.43 3.75 7.28
CA ARG A 205 12.32 3.26 8.09
C ARG A 205 11.31 4.36 8.31
N ASP A 206 10.19 4.25 7.63
CA ASP A 206 9.11 5.20 7.71
C ASP A 206 7.93 4.65 8.50
N ARG A 207 7.31 5.53 9.28
CA ARG A 207 6.12 5.20 10.06
C ARG A 207 5.08 6.29 9.90
N GLY A 208 3.84 5.89 9.76
CA GLY A 208 2.70 6.79 9.71
C GLY A 208 1.48 6.19 10.41
N TRP A 209 0.62 7.06 10.94
CA TRP A 209 -0.66 6.68 11.54
C TRP A 209 -1.71 7.74 11.22
N PHE A 210 -2.96 7.36 11.24
CA PHE A 210 -4.11 8.25 11.21
C PHE A 210 -5.26 7.67 12.05
#